data_1090e1ea2cc30423f1bab5a93f3c37a3
#
_entry.id   1090e1ea2cc30423f1bab5a93f3c37a3
#
_cell.length_a   1.000
_cell.length_b   1.000
_cell.length_c   1.000
_cell.angle_alpha   90.00
_cell.angle_beta   90.00
_cell.angle_gamma   90.00
#
_symmetry.space_group_name_H-M   'P 1'
#
loop_
_entity.id
_entity.type
_entity.pdbx_description
1 polymer ?
#
loop_
_entity_poly.entity_id
_entity_poly.type
_entity_poly.pdbx_seq_one_letter_code
_entity_poly.pdbx_strand_id
1 'polypeptide(L)'
;MMVNEIFDRVISLLGYSNSGGDKNGLEVLESRAVDCVNQILSDLSLEHSVSALDDSLTITGVCLDAVVYGVAMLLALTACDNEKNVLFAGLYNIKRATYKSSVNIKKDVLPFDDGGV
;
A
#
# COMPACT_ATOMS: atom_id res chain seq x y z
N MET A 1 1.99 -4.02 -12.00
CA MET A 1 1.24 -4.98 -11.16
C MET A 1 -0.22 -4.54 -11.08
N MET A 2 -1.14 -5.46 -11.24
CA MET A 2 -2.55 -5.14 -11.18
C MET A 2 -3.03 -5.01 -9.73
N VAL A 3 -4.08 -4.22 -9.52
CA VAL A 3 -4.62 -4.01 -8.18
C VAL A 3 -5.05 -5.34 -7.55
N ASN A 4 -5.64 -6.24 -8.33
CA ASN A 4 -6.06 -7.54 -7.79
C ASN A 4 -4.86 -8.38 -7.32
N GLU A 5 -3.71 -8.22 -7.94
CA GLU A 5 -2.49 -8.90 -7.49
C GLU A 5 -2.01 -8.33 -6.17
N ILE A 6 -2.14 -7.01 -6.00
CA ILE A 6 -1.84 -6.37 -4.72
C ILE A 6 -2.79 -6.89 -3.65
N PHE A 7 -4.08 -6.97 -3.97
CA PHE A 7 -5.07 -7.47 -3.03
C PHE A 7 -4.76 -8.93 -2.62
N ASP A 8 -4.43 -9.78 -3.59
CA ASP A 8 -4.11 -11.17 -3.29
C ASP A 8 -2.89 -11.28 -2.38
N ARG A 9 -1.88 -10.46 -2.63
CA ARG A 9 -0.68 -10.43 -1.79
C ARG A 9 -1.02 -9.96 -0.38
N VAL A 10 -1.87 -8.95 -0.26
CA VAL A 10 -2.28 -8.43 1.04
C VAL A 10 -3.06 -9.48 1.83
N ILE A 11 -3.99 -10.17 1.19
CA ILE A 11 -4.77 -11.22 1.84
C ILE A 11 -3.86 -12.34 2.33
N SER A 12 -2.86 -12.69 1.53
CA SER A 12 -1.87 -13.69 1.93
C SER A 12 -1.07 -13.25 3.15
N LEU A 13 -0.65 -11.97 3.16
CA LEU A 13 0.10 -11.43 4.29
C LEU A 13 -0.75 -11.39 5.56
N LEU A 14 -2.02 -11.04 5.42
CA LEU A 14 -2.93 -11.00 6.56
C LEU A 14 -3.30 -12.39 7.06
N GLY A 15 -3.07 -13.40 6.24
CA GLY A 15 -3.42 -14.75 6.61
C GLY A 15 -4.91 -15.06 6.48
N TYR A 16 -5.65 -14.22 5.77
CA TYR A 16 -7.06 -14.46 5.53
C TYR A 16 -7.20 -15.43 4.37
N SER A 17 -8.08 -16.38 4.51
CA SER A 17 -8.18 -17.48 3.55
C SER A 17 -9.54 -17.50 2.89
N ASN A 18 -9.57 -17.91 1.63
CA ASN A 18 -10.82 -18.14 0.93
C ASN A 18 -11.51 -19.41 1.39
N SER A 19 -10.77 -20.30 2.04
CA SER A 19 -11.33 -21.55 2.50
C SER A 19 -12.01 -21.37 3.84
N GLY A 20 -13.01 -22.16 4.12
CA GLY A 20 -13.64 -22.13 5.44
C GLY A 20 -14.87 -21.24 5.56
N GLY A 21 -15.43 -20.83 4.46
CA GLY A 21 -16.72 -20.17 4.52
C GLY A 21 -16.73 -18.69 4.77
N ASP A 22 -15.59 -18.04 4.69
CA ASP A 22 -15.51 -16.62 4.93
C ASP A 22 -15.49 -15.80 3.64
N LYS A 23 -16.21 -16.29 2.64
CA LYS A 23 -16.28 -15.59 1.37
C LYS A 23 -16.85 -14.19 1.48
N ASN A 24 -17.87 -14.04 2.33
CA ASN A 24 -18.51 -12.73 2.47
C ASN A 24 -17.55 -11.69 3.06
N GLY A 25 -16.72 -12.11 4.00
CA GLY A 25 -15.72 -11.24 4.58
C GLY A 25 -14.70 -10.78 3.53
N LEU A 26 -14.25 -11.70 2.69
CA LEU A 26 -13.31 -11.37 1.63
C LEU A 26 -13.92 -10.49 0.57
N GLU A 27 -15.19 -10.68 0.25
CA GLU A 27 -15.87 -9.82 -0.70
C GLU A 27 -15.95 -8.38 -0.20
N VAL A 28 -16.18 -8.19 1.09
CA VAL A 28 -16.17 -6.85 1.67
C VAL A 28 -14.79 -6.23 1.56
N LEU A 29 -13.74 -6.98 1.87
CA LEU A 29 -12.37 -6.48 1.76
C LEU A 29 -12.02 -6.17 0.31
N GLU A 30 -12.43 -7.03 -0.62
CA GLU A 30 -12.17 -6.82 -2.03
C GLU A 30 -12.85 -5.55 -2.52
N SER A 31 -14.08 -5.29 -2.08
CA SER A 31 -14.79 -4.09 -2.47
C SER A 31 -14.13 -2.81 -1.95
N ARG A 32 -13.30 -2.92 -0.91
CA ARG A 32 -12.59 -1.78 -0.34
C ARG A 32 -11.18 -1.63 -0.89
N ALA A 33 -10.71 -2.62 -1.63
CA ALA A 33 -9.31 -2.66 -2.04
C ALA A 33 -8.93 -1.46 -2.91
N VAL A 34 -9.76 -1.09 -3.86
CA VAL A 34 -9.48 0.04 -4.75
C VAL A 34 -9.37 1.33 -3.94
N ASP A 35 -10.31 1.56 -3.03
CA ASP A 35 -10.27 2.75 -2.19
C ASP A 35 -9.04 2.77 -1.30
N CYS A 36 -8.67 1.63 -0.74
CA CYS A 36 -7.48 1.53 0.11
C CYS A 36 -6.21 1.82 -0.69
N VAL A 37 -6.12 1.27 -1.89
CA VAL A 37 -4.96 1.55 -2.75
C VAL A 37 -4.87 3.05 -3.04
N ASN A 38 -5.98 3.66 -3.42
CA ASN A 38 -5.98 5.09 -3.73
C ASN A 38 -5.60 5.94 -2.51
N GLN A 39 -6.07 5.55 -1.34
CA GLN A 39 -5.74 6.26 -0.11
C GLN A 39 -4.25 6.21 0.17
N ILE A 40 -3.64 5.05 -0.01
CA ILE A 40 -2.20 4.90 0.22
C ILE A 40 -1.40 5.63 -0.85
N LEU A 41 -1.82 5.56 -2.12
CA LEU A 41 -1.15 6.31 -3.17
C LEU A 41 -1.15 7.81 -2.86
N SER A 42 -2.26 8.32 -2.36
CA SER A 42 -2.35 9.72 -1.97
C SER A 42 -1.43 10.03 -0.79
N ASP A 43 -1.36 9.15 0.20
CA ASP A 43 -0.51 9.35 1.37
C ASP A 43 0.97 9.34 0.98
N LEU A 44 1.34 8.60 -0.05
CA LEU A 44 2.70 8.59 -0.57
C LEU A 44 2.97 9.72 -1.56
N SER A 45 2.00 10.59 -1.77
CA SER A 45 2.09 11.72 -2.69
C SER A 45 2.31 11.30 -4.15
N LEU A 46 1.70 10.18 -4.52
CA LEU A 46 1.76 9.70 -5.90
C LEU A 46 0.54 10.23 -6.65
N GLU A 47 0.78 10.66 -7.88
CA GLU A 47 -0.27 11.25 -8.72
C GLU A 47 -1.01 10.20 -9.53
N HIS A 48 -1.09 8.99 -9.02
CA HIS A 48 -1.80 7.90 -9.67
C HIS A 48 -3.07 7.58 -8.92
N SER A 49 -4.06 7.12 -9.64
CA SER A 49 -5.26 6.55 -9.02
C SER A 49 -5.72 5.36 -9.83
N VAL A 50 -6.46 4.48 -9.19
CA VAL A 50 -7.01 3.29 -9.84
C VAL A 50 -8.52 3.31 -9.69
N SER A 51 -9.20 2.72 -10.66
CA SER A 51 -10.66 2.69 -10.67
C SER A 51 -11.22 1.29 -10.50
N ALA A 52 -10.42 0.27 -10.77
CA ALA A 52 -10.91 -1.11 -10.76
C ALA A 52 -9.78 -2.04 -10.35
N LEU A 53 -10.17 -3.27 -10.00
CA LEU A 53 -9.20 -4.28 -9.58
C LEU A 53 -8.28 -4.73 -10.71
N ASP A 54 -8.69 -4.56 -11.95
CA ASP A 54 -7.86 -4.94 -13.10
C ASP A 54 -6.99 -3.79 -13.61
N ASP A 55 -7.02 -2.65 -12.97
CA ASP A 55 -6.11 -1.56 -13.31
C ASP A 55 -4.69 -1.92 -12.89
N SER A 56 -3.72 -1.42 -13.66
CA SER A 56 -2.30 -1.65 -13.40
C SER A 56 -1.65 -0.46 -12.74
N LEU A 57 -0.66 -0.76 -11.91
CA LEU A 57 0.21 0.25 -11.31
C LEU A 57 1.65 -0.05 -11.71
N THR A 58 2.38 0.99 -12.06
CA THR A 58 3.78 0.85 -12.47
C THR A 58 4.72 1.25 -11.34
N ILE A 59 4.48 0.73 -10.16
CA ILE A 59 5.31 0.98 -9.00
C ILE A 59 6.10 -0.27 -8.65
N THR A 60 7.31 -0.08 -8.14
CA THR A 60 8.20 -1.19 -7.81
C THR A 60 9.00 -0.86 -6.55
N GLY A 61 9.71 -1.86 -6.03
CA GLY A 61 10.64 -1.67 -4.93
C GLY A 61 9.97 -1.22 -3.65
N VAL A 62 10.60 -0.28 -2.98
CA VAL A 62 10.13 0.21 -1.68
C VAL A 62 8.75 0.85 -1.80
N CYS A 63 8.48 1.53 -2.92
CA CYS A 63 7.17 2.14 -3.14
C CYS A 63 6.08 1.07 -3.19
N LEU A 64 6.32 -0.02 -3.91
CA LEU A 64 5.35 -1.12 -3.96
C LEU A 64 5.18 -1.76 -2.59
N ASP A 65 6.28 -1.98 -1.86
CA ASP A 65 6.20 -2.53 -0.51
C ASP A 65 5.37 -1.64 0.41
N ALA A 66 5.55 -0.32 0.31
CA ALA A 66 4.78 0.61 1.11
C ALA A 66 3.29 0.52 0.77
N VAL A 67 2.95 0.42 -0.52
CA VAL A 67 1.55 0.27 -0.91
C VAL A 67 0.97 -1.03 -0.34
N VAL A 68 1.69 -2.14 -0.47
CA VAL A 68 1.20 -3.42 0.02
C VAL A 68 0.96 -3.37 1.53
N TYR A 69 1.92 -2.87 2.30
CA TYR A 69 1.77 -2.81 3.75
C TYR A 69 0.69 -1.81 4.17
N GLY A 70 0.57 -0.70 3.45
CA GLY A 70 -0.46 0.28 3.74
C GLY A 70 -1.86 -0.26 3.49
N VAL A 71 -2.04 -0.98 2.39
CA VAL A 71 -3.33 -1.60 2.10
C VAL A 71 -3.63 -2.69 3.13
N ALA A 72 -2.62 -3.47 3.53
CA ALA A 72 -2.81 -4.47 4.57
C ALA A 72 -3.26 -3.84 5.89
N MET A 73 -2.65 -2.71 6.26
CA MET A 73 -3.04 -1.95 7.44
C MET A 73 -4.51 -1.54 7.38
N LEU A 74 -4.94 -0.98 6.25
CA LEU A 74 -6.30 -0.50 6.10
C LEU A 74 -7.32 -1.63 6.04
N LEU A 75 -7.00 -2.73 5.36
CA LEU A 75 -7.91 -3.87 5.31
C LEU A 75 -8.02 -4.58 6.65
N ALA A 76 -6.94 -4.64 7.42
CA ALA A 76 -7.00 -5.17 8.78
C ALA A 76 -7.94 -4.33 9.64
N LEU A 77 -7.90 -3.01 9.48
CA LEU A 77 -8.81 -2.13 10.20
C LEU A 77 -10.27 -2.41 9.80
N THR A 78 -10.52 -2.59 8.50
CA THR A 78 -11.86 -2.92 8.00
C THR A 78 -12.33 -4.26 8.57
N ALA A 79 -11.43 -5.21 8.75
CA ALA A 79 -11.75 -6.53 9.30
C ALA A 79 -11.80 -6.54 10.83
N CYS A 80 -11.60 -5.40 11.47
CA CYS A 80 -11.55 -5.28 12.93
C CYS A 80 -10.44 -6.13 13.54
N ASP A 81 -9.34 -6.29 12.81
CA ASP A 81 -8.19 -7.08 13.27
C ASP A 81 -7.12 -6.12 13.81
N ASN A 82 -7.26 -5.77 15.07
CA ASN A 82 -6.41 -4.76 15.69
C ASN A 82 -4.93 -5.16 15.73
N GLU A 83 -4.66 -6.44 15.97
CA GLU A 83 -3.28 -6.90 16.02
C GLU A 83 -2.56 -6.68 14.69
N LYS A 84 -3.21 -7.08 13.60
CA LYS A 84 -2.62 -6.93 12.29
C LYS A 84 -2.61 -5.50 11.82
N ASN A 85 -3.64 -4.72 12.20
CA ASN A 85 -3.62 -3.29 11.90
C ASN A 85 -2.39 -2.63 12.51
N VAL A 86 -2.07 -2.91 13.78
CA VAL A 86 -0.92 -2.32 14.45
C VAL A 86 0.38 -2.83 13.81
N LEU A 87 0.46 -4.11 13.51
CA LEU A 87 1.64 -4.69 12.90
C LEU A 87 1.94 -4.03 11.55
N PHE A 88 0.93 -3.97 10.68
CA PHE A 88 1.15 -3.42 9.35
C PHE A 88 1.25 -1.90 9.35
N ALA A 89 0.67 -1.22 10.34
CA ALA A 89 0.91 0.21 10.51
C ALA A 89 2.39 0.48 10.77
N GLY A 90 3.02 -0.34 11.63
CA GLY A 90 4.44 -0.21 11.89
C GLY A 90 5.29 -0.47 10.65
N LEU A 91 4.98 -1.54 9.92
CA LEU A 91 5.71 -1.88 8.70
C LEU A 91 5.51 -0.81 7.62
N TYR A 92 4.28 -0.32 7.47
CA TYR A 92 3.99 0.75 6.52
C TYR A 92 4.79 2.00 6.83
N ASN A 93 4.82 2.40 8.10
CA ASN A 93 5.55 3.60 8.50
C ASN A 93 7.03 3.51 8.16
N ILE A 94 7.63 2.33 8.35
CA ILE A 94 9.03 2.11 8.00
C ILE A 94 9.23 2.24 6.49
N LYS A 95 8.40 1.58 5.70
CA LYS A 95 8.54 1.62 4.24
C LYS A 95 8.22 3.00 3.68
N ARG A 96 7.23 3.67 4.25
CA ARG A 96 6.89 5.03 3.86
C ARG A 96 8.06 5.98 4.12
N ALA A 97 8.68 5.89 5.27
CA ALA A 97 9.82 6.71 5.62
C ALA A 97 10.99 6.45 4.68
N THR A 98 11.26 5.19 4.39
CA THR A 98 12.33 4.81 3.46
C THR A 98 12.06 5.37 2.07
N TYR A 99 10.84 5.23 1.58
CA TYR A 99 10.47 5.74 0.27
C TYR A 99 10.61 7.26 0.20
N LYS A 100 10.07 7.97 1.19
CA LYS A 100 10.11 9.43 1.19
C LYS A 100 11.53 9.95 1.35
N SER A 101 12.35 9.27 2.13
CA SER A 101 13.76 9.62 2.26
C SER A 101 14.48 9.47 0.92
N SER A 102 14.21 8.40 0.20
CA SER A 102 14.80 8.16 -1.11
C SER A 102 14.43 9.26 -2.10
N VAL A 103 13.17 9.67 -2.12
CA VAL A 103 12.72 10.74 -3.00
C VAL A 103 13.36 12.08 -2.60
N ASN A 104 13.45 12.36 -1.31
CA ASN A 104 14.04 13.60 -0.83
C ASN A 104 15.53 13.68 -1.15
N ILE A 105 16.22 12.57 -1.04
CA ILE A 105 17.65 12.53 -1.40
C ILE A 105 17.84 12.90 -2.87
N LYS A 106 16.98 12.36 -3.73
CA LYS A 106 17.05 12.68 -5.15
C LYS A 106 16.76 14.15 -5.42
N LYS A 107 15.84 14.73 -4.68
CA LYS A 107 15.53 16.14 -4.80
C LYS A 107 16.68 17.01 -4.33
N ASP A 108 17.31 16.62 -3.25
CA ASP A 108 18.40 17.41 -2.66
C ASP A 108 19.60 17.45 -3.57
N VAL A 109 19.86 16.39 -4.29
CA VAL A 109 21.01 16.35 -5.19
C VAL A 109 20.94 17.45 -6.25
N LEU A 110 19.77 17.62 -6.83
CA LEU A 110 19.62 18.61 -7.89
C LEU A 110 19.80 20.04 -7.43
N PRO A 111 19.07 20.50 -6.41
CA PRO A 111 19.25 21.85 -5.92
C PRO A 111 20.62 22.08 -5.34
N PHE A 112 21.21 21.05 -4.84
CA PHE A 112 22.50 21.17 -4.24
C PHE A 112 23.53 21.58 -5.24
N ASP A 113 23.50 21.01 -6.40
CA ASP A 113 24.42 21.34 -7.45
C ASP A 113 24.35 22.80 -7.83
N ASP A 114 23.17 23.33 -7.81
CA ASP A 114 23.02 24.71 -8.09
C ASP A 114 23.45 25.51 -6.96
N GLY A 115 23.02 25.08 -5.88
CA GLY A 115 23.15 25.76 -4.77
C GLY A 115 24.43 26.04 -4.46
N GLY A 116 25.06 25.18 -4.90
CA GLY A 116 26.25 25.35 -4.59
C GLY A 116 26.61 26.65 -4.38
N VAL A 117 26.17 26.99 -4.47
CA VAL A 117 26.49 27.87 -4.14
C VAL A 117 26.77 28.60 -3.67
#